data_17dc67416d035cf71445c37c6128103c
#
_entry.id   17dc67416d035cf71445c37c6128103c
#
_cell.length_a   1.000
_cell.length_b   1.000
_cell.length_c   1.000
_cell.angle_alpha   90.00
_cell.angle_beta   90.00
_cell.angle_gamma   90.00
#
_symmetry.space_group_name_H-M   'P 1'
#
loop_
_entity.id
_entity.type
_entity.pdbx_description
1 polymer ?
#
loop_
_entity_poly.entity_id
_entity_poly.type
_entity_poly.pdbx_seq_one_letter_code
_entity_poly.pdbx_strand_id
1 'polypeptide(L)'
;MTRRPAVARLALACLLCWLLALCAQVAIAAPPADAARSQRQVLVMLRMPPTHYRPDDNYGGDYGNAPGRVARRRQANDLAREHGLSLHDEWPMPALGVDCFVLDAPDPDSALREARALADDPRVESAQAMQLFRTLGGAATADPLFDAQPAAAAWHLRQLHSVATGKGVRVAIIDSGVAVGHPDLRGQIALSRNFVDGRGDVGEAHGTAVAGIIAALEGNGIGIAGVAPQARLLALRACWQQDAAASACSSFTLARALQFAIDAKAQVINMSLTGPQDRLLSRLIDAALARGISIVGAIDAKAGDGGFPASHPGVVAVEGLHAHTAGRTAVRAPADGIPATLPDGGWGLVSGSSFATAQVSGLVALLRQHEPGITPARLRASLAVAPELTLAQERPRAIDACAVSRRTAGQCACACAGPPAAR
;
A
#
# COMPACT_ATOMS: atom_id res chain seq x y z
N MET A 1 11.82 52.49 -41.85
CA MET A 1 10.45 52.04 -42.22
C MET A 1 10.28 50.57 -41.82
N THR A 2 9.43 50.37 -40.92
CA THR A 2 9.27 49.19 -40.05
C THR A 2 8.36 48.13 -40.66
N ARG A 3 8.89 46.93 -40.97
CA ARG A 3 8.09 45.73 -41.32
C ARG A 3 8.29 44.60 -40.28
N ARG A 4 7.85 44.80 -39.05
CA ARG A 4 7.96 43.76 -38.00
C ARG A 4 6.68 43.35 -37.24
N PRO A 5 5.42 43.57 -37.68
CA PRO A 5 4.27 43.01 -36.93
C PRO A 5 3.64 41.75 -37.57
N ALA A 6 3.95 41.39 -38.82
CA ALA A 6 3.29 40.27 -39.49
C ALA A 6 3.83 38.89 -39.03
N VAL A 7 5.15 38.77 -38.82
CA VAL A 7 5.80 37.51 -38.46
C VAL A 7 5.43 37.10 -37.03
N ALA A 8 5.32 38.06 -36.09
CA ALA A 8 4.94 37.79 -34.71
C ALA A 8 3.50 37.30 -34.58
N ARG A 9 2.58 37.81 -35.42
CA ARG A 9 1.17 37.34 -35.42
C ARG A 9 1.02 35.94 -36.01
N LEU A 10 1.82 35.59 -37.03
CA LEU A 10 1.83 34.24 -37.60
C LEU A 10 2.39 33.21 -36.60
N ALA A 11 3.47 33.54 -35.90
CA ALA A 11 4.06 32.68 -34.89
C ALA A 11 3.10 32.43 -33.70
N LEU A 12 2.37 33.45 -33.26
CA LEU A 12 1.38 33.33 -32.18
C LEU A 12 0.17 32.48 -32.61
N ALA A 13 -0.30 32.62 -33.85
CA ALA A 13 -1.38 31.82 -34.42
C ALA A 13 -0.98 30.34 -34.56
N CYS A 14 0.24 30.03 -34.99
CA CYS A 14 0.76 28.66 -35.04
C CYS A 14 0.92 28.04 -33.64
N LEU A 15 1.37 28.81 -32.65
CA LEU A 15 1.48 28.36 -31.30
C LEU A 15 0.11 28.05 -30.66
N LEU A 16 -0.90 28.87 -30.93
CA LEU A 16 -2.28 28.62 -30.49
C LEU A 16 -2.90 27.40 -31.17
N CYS A 17 -2.68 27.19 -32.45
CA CYS A 17 -3.12 25.97 -33.14
C CYS A 17 -2.42 24.72 -32.62
N TRP A 18 -1.14 24.80 -32.26
CA TRP A 18 -0.40 23.69 -31.67
C TRP A 18 -0.91 23.36 -30.25
N LEU A 19 -1.21 24.36 -29.42
CA LEU A 19 -1.82 24.21 -28.11
C LEU A 19 -3.25 23.64 -28.18
N LEU A 20 -4.04 24.06 -29.15
CA LEU A 20 -5.39 23.51 -29.38
C LEU A 20 -5.34 22.07 -29.91
N ALA A 21 -4.33 21.70 -30.72
CA ALA A 21 -4.14 20.32 -31.16
C ALA A 21 -3.65 19.38 -30.04
N LEU A 22 -2.92 19.88 -29.03
CA LEU A 22 -2.53 19.10 -27.83
C LEU A 22 -3.69 18.86 -26.89
N CYS A 23 -4.70 19.72 -26.82
CA CYS A 23 -5.88 19.55 -25.98
C CYS A 23 -6.91 18.54 -26.54
N ALA A 24 -6.79 18.10 -27.80
CA ALA A 24 -7.77 17.24 -28.47
C ALA A 24 -7.46 15.74 -28.40
N GLN A 25 -6.45 15.30 -27.64
CA GLN A 25 -6.13 13.87 -27.48
C GLN A 25 -6.33 13.39 -26.04
N VAL A 26 -7.51 13.63 -25.46
CA VAL A 26 -8.01 12.70 -24.46
C VAL A 26 -8.51 11.48 -25.22
N ALA A 27 -7.60 10.57 -25.54
CA ALA A 27 -7.99 9.24 -26.03
C ALA A 27 -8.78 8.57 -24.93
N ILE A 28 -10.10 8.55 -25.07
CA ILE A 28 -10.97 7.66 -24.31
C ILE A 28 -10.48 6.26 -24.69
N ALA A 29 -9.76 5.60 -23.79
CA ALA A 29 -9.28 4.25 -24.00
C ALA A 29 -10.50 3.38 -24.35
N ALA A 30 -10.46 2.73 -25.51
CA ALA A 30 -11.51 1.79 -25.89
C ALA A 30 -11.62 0.72 -24.80
N PRO A 31 -12.85 0.31 -24.41
CA PRO A 31 -13.02 -0.75 -23.41
C PRO A 31 -12.30 -2.02 -23.88
N PRO A 32 -11.77 -2.86 -22.95
CA PRO A 32 -11.17 -4.14 -23.32
C PRO A 32 -12.12 -4.93 -24.23
N ALA A 33 -11.58 -5.65 -25.21
CA ALA A 33 -12.36 -6.37 -26.21
C ALA A 33 -13.46 -7.25 -25.60
N ASP A 34 -13.19 -7.88 -24.46
CA ASP A 34 -14.16 -8.71 -23.73
C ASP A 34 -15.31 -7.89 -23.13
N ALA A 35 -15.03 -6.68 -22.60
CA ALA A 35 -16.08 -5.81 -22.08
C ALA A 35 -16.97 -5.25 -23.20
N ALA A 36 -16.39 -4.89 -24.34
CA ALA A 36 -17.12 -4.45 -25.50
C ALA A 36 -18.00 -5.56 -26.11
N ARG A 37 -17.53 -6.81 -26.08
CA ARG A 37 -18.32 -7.98 -26.49
C ARG A 37 -19.51 -8.19 -25.52
N SER A 38 -19.23 -8.22 -24.22
CA SER A 38 -20.25 -8.47 -23.21
C SER A 38 -21.41 -7.44 -23.27
N GLN A 39 -21.14 -6.19 -23.62
CA GLN A 39 -22.20 -5.17 -23.81
C GLN A 39 -23.16 -5.47 -24.97
N ARG A 40 -22.78 -6.36 -25.90
CA ARG A 40 -23.60 -6.80 -27.02
C ARG A 40 -24.22 -8.17 -26.84
N GLN A 41 -24.22 -8.70 -25.63
CA GLN A 41 -24.71 -10.04 -25.34
C GLN A 41 -26.06 -10.01 -24.62
N VAL A 42 -26.89 -10.99 -24.95
CA VAL A 42 -28.17 -11.29 -24.33
C VAL A 42 -28.09 -12.65 -23.66
N LEU A 43 -28.50 -12.73 -22.40
CA LEU A 43 -28.71 -13.99 -21.68
C LEU A 43 -30.14 -14.44 -21.86
N VAL A 44 -30.34 -15.68 -22.33
CA VAL A 44 -31.63 -16.31 -22.51
C VAL A 44 -31.68 -17.60 -21.72
N MET A 45 -32.65 -17.72 -20.82
CA MET A 45 -32.89 -18.90 -20.00
C MET A 45 -34.08 -19.69 -20.57
N LEU A 46 -33.85 -20.95 -20.87
CA LEU A 46 -34.89 -21.88 -21.30
C LEU A 46 -35.14 -22.91 -20.20
N ARG A 47 -36.42 -23.14 -19.90
CA ARG A 47 -36.84 -24.03 -18.81
C ARG A 47 -36.42 -25.48 -19.09
N MET A 48 -35.83 -26.10 -18.09
CA MET A 48 -35.60 -27.56 -18.10
C MET A 48 -36.91 -28.26 -17.69
N PRO A 49 -37.31 -29.36 -18.41
CA PRO A 49 -38.42 -30.17 -17.93
C PRO A 49 -38.06 -30.75 -16.53
N PRO A 50 -39.04 -31.00 -15.67
CA PRO A 50 -38.78 -31.65 -14.39
C PRO A 50 -38.10 -32.99 -14.62
N THR A 51 -37.04 -33.27 -13.86
CA THR A 51 -36.33 -34.57 -13.93
C THR A 51 -37.28 -35.66 -13.47
N HIS A 52 -37.74 -36.48 -14.41
CA HIS A 52 -38.40 -37.74 -14.06
C HIS A 52 -37.34 -38.69 -13.51
N TYR A 53 -37.44 -39.00 -12.21
CA TYR A 53 -36.61 -40.00 -11.54
C TYR A 53 -36.80 -41.34 -12.27
N ARG A 54 -35.72 -41.83 -12.88
CA ARG A 54 -35.60 -43.22 -13.37
C ARG A 54 -34.69 -43.96 -12.39
N PRO A 55 -35.14 -45.07 -11.80
CA PRO A 55 -34.36 -45.83 -10.81
C PRO A 55 -32.98 -46.30 -11.27
N ASP A 56 -32.74 -46.35 -12.58
CA ASP A 56 -31.54 -46.88 -13.20
C ASP A 56 -30.51 -45.84 -13.67
N ASP A 57 -30.73 -44.56 -13.42
CA ASP A 57 -29.77 -43.54 -13.79
C ASP A 57 -28.62 -43.47 -12.78
N ASN A 58 -27.43 -43.90 -13.20
CA ASN A 58 -26.21 -43.81 -12.45
C ASN A 58 -25.91 -42.36 -12.09
N TYR A 59 -25.60 -42.07 -10.81
CA TYR A 59 -25.30 -40.77 -10.19
C TYR A 59 -24.05 -40.06 -10.78
N GLY A 60 -23.48 -40.56 -11.88
CA GLY A 60 -22.34 -39.96 -12.59
C GLY A 60 -22.72 -39.34 -13.94
N GLY A 61 -23.95 -38.88 -14.12
CA GLY A 61 -24.48 -38.37 -15.38
C GLY A 61 -23.71 -37.20 -15.95
N ASP A 62 -23.11 -37.39 -17.10
CA ASP A 62 -22.57 -36.38 -18.00
C ASP A 62 -23.72 -35.41 -18.41
N TYR A 63 -23.79 -34.26 -17.79
CA TYR A 63 -24.76 -33.21 -18.08
C TYR A 63 -24.67 -32.68 -19.53
N GLY A 64 -23.67 -33.08 -20.29
CA GLY A 64 -23.41 -32.62 -21.65
C GLY A 64 -24.33 -33.25 -22.73
N ASN A 65 -24.88 -34.44 -22.52
CA ASN A 65 -25.52 -35.26 -23.58
C ASN A 65 -27.01 -35.60 -23.38
N ALA A 66 -27.71 -34.94 -22.47
CA ALA A 66 -29.14 -35.19 -22.30
C ALA A 66 -29.95 -34.78 -23.55
N PRO A 67 -30.81 -35.68 -24.10
CA PRO A 67 -31.61 -35.38 -25.30
C PRO A 67 -32.41 -34.07 -25.23
N GLY A 68 -32.86 -33.69 -24.03
CA GLY A 68 -33.55 -32.44 -23.79
C GLY A 68 -32.71 -31.18 -23.99
N ARG A 69 -31.38 -31.27 -23.76
CA ARG A 69 -30.47 -30.14 -24.00
C ARG A 69 -30.29 -29.86 -25.49
N VAL A 70 -30.19 -30.87 -26.29
CA VAL A 70 -30.10 -30.74 -27.77
C VAL A 70 -31.35 -30.02 -28.30
N ALA A 71 -32.54 -30.34 -27.78
CA ALA A 71 -33.78 -29.70 -28.18
C ALA A 71 -33.79 -28.21 -27.78
N ARG A 72 -33.38 -27.88 -26.52
CA ARG A 72 -33.30 -26.48 -26.06
C ARG A 72 -32.23 -25.67 -26.80
N ARG A 73 -31.08 -26.28 -27.14
CA ARG A 73 -30.09 -25.64 -28.01
C ARG A 73 -30.63 -25.31 -29.40
N ARG A 74 -31.43 -26.22 -30.01
CA ARG A 74 -32.12 -25.93 -31.27
C ARG A 74 -33.06 -24.75 -31.10
N GLN A 75 -33.89 -24.76 -30.05
CA GLN A 75 -34.79 -23.67 -29.72
C GLN A 75 -34.06 -22.34 -29.52
N ALA A 76 -32.93 -22.34 -28.83
CA ALA A 76 -32.09 -21.15 -28.68
C ALA A 76 -31.52 -20.63 -30.00
N ASN A 77 -31.11 -21.54 -30.91
CA ASN A 77 -30.66 -21.15 -32.24
C ASN A 77 -31.79 -20.63 -33.12
N ASP A 78 -33.02 -21.15 -32.97
CA ASP A 78 -34.20 -20.65 -33.71
C ASP A 78 -34.53 -19.25 -33.23
N LEU A 79 -34.62 -19.03 -31.91
CA LEU A 79 -34.81 -17.73 -31.29
C LEU A 79 -33.72 -16.72 -31.72
N ALA A 80 -32.43 -17.14 -31.69
CA ALA A 80 -31.35 -16.31 -32.15
C ALA A 80 -31.55 -15.82 -33.59
N ARG A 81 -31.91 -16.74 -34.51
CA ARG A 81 -32.16 -16.38 -35.93
C ARG A 81 -33.38 -15.47 -36.10
N GLU A 82 -34.46 -15.75 -35.40
CA GLU A 82 -35.70 -14.93 -35.44
C GLU A 82 -35.43 -13.48 -35.02
N HIS A 83 -34.52 -13.27 -34.06
CA HIS A 83 -34.14 -11.97 -33.50
C HIS A 83 -32.87 -11.34 -34.09
N GLY A 84 -32.29 -11.94 -35.13
CA GLY A 84 -31.05 -11.42 -35.75
C GLY A 84 -29.83 -11.51 -34.84
N LEU A 85 -29.84 -12.47 -33.92
CA LEU A 85 -28.76 -12.76 -32.98
C LEU A 85 -27.99 -14.02 -33.38
N SER A 86 -26.86 -14.29 -32.74
CA SER A 86 -26.12 -15.55 -32.93
C SER A 86 -25.79 -16.20 -31.60
N LEU A 87 -25.90 -17.53 -31.53
CA LEU A 87 -25.55 -18.28 -30.32
C LEU A 87 -24.01 -18.25 -30.12
N HIS A 88 -23.61 -17.78 -28.95
CA HIS A 88 -22.22 -17.65 -28.55
C HIS A 88 -21.77 -18.76 -27.60
N ASP A 89 -22.53 -18.97 -26.49
CA ASP A 89 -22.17 -19.93 -25.46
C ASP A 89 -23.41 -20.50 -24.78
N GLU A 90 -23.28 -21.60 -24.05
CA GLU A 90 -24.36 -22.23 -23.30
C GLU A 90 -23.86 -23.02 -22.10
N TRP A 91 -24.62 -23.01 -21.00
CA TRP A 91 -24.38 -23.92 -19.88
C TRP A 91 -25.66 -24.22 -19.08
N PRO A 92 -25.76 -25.41 -18.48
CA PRO A 92 -26.90 -25.77 -17.66
C PRO A 92 -26.81 -25.12 -16.28
N MET A 93 -27.95 -24.70 -15.76
CA MET A 93 -28.13 -24.21 -14.38
C MET A 93 -29.18 -25.07 -13.65
N PRO A 94 -28.86 -26.32 -13.24
CA PRO A 94 -29.81 -27.23 -12.63
C PRO A 94 -30.46 -26.69 -11.36
N ALA A 95 -29.72 -25.90 -10.58
CA ALA A 95 -30.24 -25.26 -9.36
C ALA A 95 -31.42 -24.30 -9.63
N LEU A 96 -31.50 -23.75 -10.84
CA LEU A 96 -32.59 -22.87 -11.28
C LEU A 96 -33.59 -23.59 -12.19
N GLY A 97 -33.32 -24.82 -12.58
CA GLY A 97 -34.15 -25.60 -13.53
C GLY A 97 -34.12 -25.01 -14.94
N VAL A 98 -33.03 -24.36 -15.35
CA VAL A 98 -32.90 -23.72 -16.67
C VAL A 98 -31.56 -24.08 -17.34
N ASP A 99 -31.55 -24.06 -18.68
CA ASP A 99 -30.34 -23.90 -19.47
C ASP A 99 -30.18 -22.44 -19.87
N CYS A 100 -28.98 -21.90 -19.66
CA CYS A 100 -28.62 -20.53 -20.04
C CYS A 100 -27.91 -20.52 -21.38
N PHE A 101 -28.30 -19.61 -22.25
CA PHE A 101 -27.70 -19.37 -23.56
C PHE A 101 -27.24 -17.91 -23.66
N VAL A 102 -26.05 -17.69 -24.19
CA VAL A 102 -25.51 -16.38 -24.49
C VAL A 102 -25.66 -16.12 -25.97
N LEU A 103 -26.37 -15.06 -26.34
CA LEU A 103 -26.57 -14.67 -27.73
C LEU A 103 -25.84 -13.35 -28.00
N ASP A 104 -25.05 -13.29 -29.08
CA ASP A 104 -24.39 -12.08 -29.54
C ASP A 104 -25.33 -11.24 -30.42
N ALA A 105 -25.45 -9.96 -30.12
CA ALA A 105 -26.15 -8.94 -30.92
C ALA A 105 -25.15 -8.10 -31.75
N PRO A 106 -25.58 -7.45 -32.83
CA PRO A 106 -24.74 -6.58 -33.62
C PRO A 106 -24.14 -5.41 -32.84
N ASP A 107 -24.92 -4.84 -31.94
CA ASP A 107 -24.59 -3.64 -31.15
C ASP A 107 -25.30 -3.67 -29.77
N PRO A 108 -24.90 -2.82 -28.79
CA PRO A 108 -25.50 -2.80 -27.46
C PRO A 108 -26.97 -2.42 -27.43
N ASP A 109 -27.42 -1.52 -28.33
CA ASP A 109 -28.82 -1.10 -28.37
C ASP A 109 -29.71 -2.22 -28.88
N SER A 110 -29.22 -3.00 -29.86
CA SER A 110 -29.87 -4.22 -30.32
C SER A 110 -29.97 -5.26 -29.20
N ALA A 111 -28.90 -5.47 -28.40
CA ALA A 111 -28.93 -6.37 -27.26
C ALA A 111 -30.04 -5.99 -26.25
N LEU A 112 -30.21 -4.72 -25.97
CA LEU A 112 -31.25 -4.22 -25.05
C LEU A 112 -32.66 -4.42 -25.61
N ARG A 113 -32.89 -4.15 -26.91
CA ARG A 113 -34.21 -4.32 -27.58
C ARG A 113 -34.56 -5.80 -27.63
N GLU A 114 -33.69 -6.63 -28.13
CA GLU A 114 -33.93 -8.06 -28.33
C GLU A 114 -34.07 -8.81 -26.99
N ALA A 115 -33.36 -8.40 -25.94
CA ALA A 115 -33.52 -8.94 -24.60
C ALA A 115 -34.97 -8.71 -24.09
N ARG A 116 -35.55 -7.54 -24.36
CA ARG A 116 -36.94 -7.25 -23.99
C ARG A 116 -37.94 -8.09 -24.84
N ALA A 117 -37.73 -8.14 -26.15
CA ALA A 117 -38.60 -8.93 -27.03
C ALA A 117 -38.56 -10.42 -26.68
N LEU A 118 -37.35 -10.97 -26.37
CA LEU A 118 -37.19 -12.35 -25.93
C LEU A 118 -37.79 -12.62 -24.53
N ALA A 119 -37.82 -11.64 -23.64
CA ALA A 119 -38.47 -11.78 -22.33
C ALA A 119 -39.97 -11.95 -22.42
N ASP A 120 -40.62 -11.45 -23.49
CA ASP A 120 -42.04 -11.59 -23.75
C ASP A 120 -42.37 -12.86 -24.56
N ASP A 121 -41.38 -13.61 -25.01
CA ASP A 121 -41.58 -14.86 -25.78
C ASP A 121 -41.98 -16.01 -24.83
N PRO A 122 -43.13 -16.68 -25.06
CA PRO A 122 -43.60 -17.75 -24.18
C PRO A 122 -42.70 -18.99 -24.13
N ARG A 123 -41.76 -19.11 -25.05
CA ARG A 123 -40.74 -20.19 -25.10
C ARG A 123 -39.60 -19.92 -24.15
N VAL A 124 -39.45 -18.67 -23.64
CA VAL A 124 -38.32 -18.19 -22.82
C VAL A 124 -38.78 -18.08 -21.37
N GLU A 125 -37.98 -18.61 -20.45
CA GLU A 125 -38.24 -18.44 -19.00
C GLU A 125 -37.91 -17.03 -18.55
N SER A 126 -36.75 -16.54 -18.99
CA SER A 126 -36.34 -15.14 -18.79
C SER A 126 -35.27 -14.76 -19.79
N ALA A 127 -35.20 -13.48 -20.15
CA ALA A 127 -34.10 -12.93 -20.97
C ALA A 127 -33.69 -11.56 -20.45
N GLN A 128 -32.40 -11.27 -20.53
CA GLN A 128 -31.84 -9.98 -20.15
C GLN A 128 -30.56 -9.65 -20.94
N ALA A 129 -30.29 -8.38 -21.14
CA ALA A 129 -28.97 -7.96 -21.61
C ALA A 129 -27.90 -8.32 -20.58
N MET A 130 -26.70 -8.66 -21.06
CA MET A 130 -25.56 -8.96 -20.20
C MET A 130 -25.24 -7.77 -19.31
N GLN A 131 -25.16 -8.01 -18.00
CA GLN A 131 -24.80 -7.00 -17.02
C GLN A 131 -23.31 -7.08 -16.69
N LEU A 132 -22.63 -5.95 -16.67
CA LEU A 132 -21.25 -5.85 -16.25
C LEU A 132 -21.17 -5.42 -14.80
N PHE A 133 -20.60 -6.26 -13.97
CA PHE A 133 -20.28 -5.95 -12.58
C PHE A 133 -18.85 -5.46 -12.50
N ARG A 134 -18.62 -4.45 -11.66
CA ARG A 134 -17.28 -3.96 -11.37
C ARG A 134 -16.97 -4.28 -9.92
N THR A 135 -15.75 -4.72 -9.68
CA THR A 135 -15.25 -4.77 -8.31
C THR A 135 -15.19 -3.33 -7.76
N LEU A 136 -15.63 -3.15 -6.52
CA LEU A 136 -15.52 -1.86 -5.83
C LEU A 136 -14.06 -1.65 -5.37
N GLY A 137 -13.15 -1.59 -6.33
CA GLY A 137 -11.77 -1.15 -6.16
C GLY A 137 -11.66 0.24 -6.77
N GLY A 138 -11.24 1.23 -5.99
CA GLY A 138 -10.96 2.57 -6.50
C GLY A 138 -9.91 2.52 -7.62
N ALA A 139 -9.91 3.52 -8.49
CA ALA A 139 -8.92 3.67 -9.56
C ALA A 139 -7.51 3.44 -8.99
N ALA A 140 -6.74 2.56 -9.65
CA ALA A 140 -5.44 2.07 -9.22
C ALA A 140 -4.36 3.17 -9.30
N THR A 141 -4.38 4.09 -8.36
CA THR A 141 -3.27 4.98 -8.02
C THR A 141 -2.86 4.81 -6.55
N ALA A 142 -3.56 3.96 -5.80
CA ALA A 142 -3.25 3.66 -4.41
C ALA A 142 -2.65 2.26 -4.32
N ASP A 143 -1.60 2.14 -3.53
CA ASP A 143 -0.98 0.86 -3.22
C ASP A 143 -1.99 -0.06 -2.54
N PRO A 144 -2.16 -1.32 -2.98
CA PRO A 144 -3.27 -2.18 -2.56
C PRO A 144 -3.36 -2.42 -1.05
N LEU A 145 -2.22 -2.40 -0.36
CA LEU A 145 -2.14 -2.63 1.09
C LEU A 145 -2.12 -1.33 1.91
N PHE A 146 -2.22 -0.15 1.29
CA PHE A 146 -2.16 1.13 1.99
C PHE A 146 -3.21 1.24 3.11
N ASP A 147 -4.46 0.92 2.81
CA ASP A 147 -5.55 1.04 3.78
C ASP A 147 -5.50 -0.04 4.88
N ALA A 148 -4.73 -1.10 4.67
CA ALA A 148 -4.43 -2.13 5.67
C ALA A 148 -3.27 -1.72 6.61
N GLN A 149 -2.53 -0.65 6.30
CA GLN A 149 -1.45 -0.15 7.15
C GLN A 149 -2.02 0.62 8.34
N PRO A 150 -1.82 0.18 9.61
CA PRO A 150 -2.38 0.85 10.78
C PRO A 150 -1.95 2.32 10.91
N ALA A 151 -0.73 2.65 10.50
CA ALA A 151 -0.24 4.03 10.49
C ALA A 151 -0.97 4.92 9.48
N ALA A 152 -1.45 4.36 8.36
CA ALA A 152 -2.18 5.12 7.35
C ALA A 152 -3.44 5.76 7.92
N ALA A 153 -4.21 4.99 8.70
CA ALA A 153 -5.40 5.48 9.38
C ALA A 153 -5.06 6.31 10.64
N ALA A 154 -4.16 5.80 11.51
CA ALA A 154 -3.85 6.43 12.80
C ALA A 154 -3.17 7.81 12.65
N TRP A 155 -2.40 8.02 11.60
CA TRP A 155 -1.63 9.24 11.37
C TRP A 155 -2.14 10.06 10.19
N HIS A 156 -3.19 9.63 9.51
CA HIS A 156 -3.70 10.28 8.31
C HIS A 156 -2.61 10.49 7.26
N LEU A 157 -1.86 9.43 6.91
CA LEU A 157 -0.66 9.51 6.08
C LEU A 157 -0.89 10.23 4.75
N ARG A 158 -2.03 10.03 4.07
CA ARG A 158 -2.35 10.77 2.82
C ARG A 158 -2.30 12.28 3.00
N GLN A 159 -2.79 12.77 4.16
CA GLN A 159 -2.77 14.20 4.47
C GLN A 159 -1.35 14.66 4.83
N LEU A 160 -0.59 13.85 5.57
CA LEU A 160 0.82 14.13 5.86
C LEU A 160 1.66 14.17 4.58
N HIS A 161 1.43 13.24 3.64
CA HIS A 161 2.16 13.19 2.38
C HIS A 161 1.87 14.39 1.47
N SER A 162 0.72 15.05 1.60
CA SER A 162 0.48 16.33 0.92
C SER A 162 1.35 17.48 1.41
N VAL A 163 1.94 17.34 2.60
CA VAL A 163 2.80 18.36 3.25
C VAL A 163 4.27 17.97 3.22
N ALA A 164 4.58 16.70 3.51
CA ALA A 164 5.94 16.17 3.56
C ALA A 164 5.95 14.68 3.19
N THR A 165 6.95 14.26 2.42
CA THR A 165 7.14 12.88 1.95
C THR A 165 8.51 12.30 2.36
N GLY A 166 9.29 13.03 3.15
CA GLY A 166 10.67 12.69 3.50
C GLY A 166 11.69 13.10 2.42
N LYS A 167 11.27 13.86 1.41
CA LYS A 167 12.14 14.26 0.28
C LYS A 167 13.39 14.99 0.76
N GLY A 168 14.55 14.52 0.30
CA GLY A 168 15.85 15.08 0.65
C GLY A 168 16.40 14.61 2.00
N VAL A 169 15.66 13.79 2.76
CA VAL A 169 16.11 13.25 4.04
C VAL A 169 16.76 11.87 3.83
N ARG A 170 17.96 11.67 4.42
CA ARG A 170 18.65 10.39 4.46
C ARG A 170 18.36 9.68 5.77
N VAL A 171 17.83 8.46 5.66
CA VAL A 171 17.54 7.58 6.80
C VAL A 171 18.49 6.40 6.74
N ALA A 172 19.37 6.26 7.70
CA ALA A 172 20.21 5.08 7.86
C ALA A 172 19.45 3.99 8.61
N ILE A 173 19.37 2.80 8.02
CA ILE A 173 18.80 1.61 8.63
C ILE A 173 19.97 0.74 9.08
N ILE A 174 20.22 0.68 10.39
CA ILE A 174 21.23 -0.20 10.99
C ILE A 174 20.51 -1.45 11.46
N ASP A 175 20.57 -2.50 10.63
CA ASP A 175 19.73 -3.68 10.77
C ASP A 175 20.39 -4.91 10.10
N SER A 176 19.62 -5.97 9.88
CA SER A 176 19.96 -7.04 8.95
C SER A 176 19.90 -6.55 7.49
N GLY A 177 20.18 -7.42 6.53
CA GLY A 177 20.26 -7.05 5.12
C GLY A 177 18.90 -6.63 4.53
N VAL A 178 18.95 -5.68 3.59
CA VAL A 178 17.79 -5.20 2.84
C VAL A 178 17.80 -5.78 1.44
N ALA A 179 16.67 -6.33 0.97
CA ALA A 179 16.48 -6.75 -0.42
C ALA A 179 16.38 -5.52 -1.32
N VAL A 180 17.52 -4.99 -1.76
CA VAL A 180 17.61 -3.74 -2.55
C VAL A 180 16.87 -3.81 -3.89
N GLY A 181 16.67 -5.02 -4.41
CA GLY A 181 15.93 -5.28 -5.65
C GLY A 181 14.40 -5.42 -5.47
N HIS A 182 13.87 -5.30 -4.25
CA HIS A 182 12.44 -5.41 -4.01
C HIS A 182 11.65 -4.37 -4.84
N PRO A 183 10.56 -4.77 -5.55
CA PRO A 183 9.81 -3.87 -6.44
C PRO A 183 9.37 -2.57 -5.77
N ASP A 184 8.92 -2.64 -4.52
CA ASP A 184 8.44 -1.51 -3.72
C ASP A 184 9.56 -0.64 -3.12
N LEU A 185 10.82 -1.11 -3.20
CA LEU A 185 12.01 -0.37 -2.77
C LEU A 185 12.86 0.13 -3.93
N ARG A 186 12.40 -0.05 -5.16
CA ARG A 186 13.16 0.34 -6.36
C ARG A 186 13.49 1.83 -6.36
N GLY A 187 14.79 2.13 -6.37
CA GLY A 187 15.27 3.50 -6.35
C GLY A 187 15.21 4.19 -4.98
N GLN A 188 14.72 3.56 -3.94
CA GLN A 188 14.66 4.12 -2.58
C GLN A 188 16.01 4.00 -1.85
N ILE A 189 16.76 2.93 -2.12
CA ILE A 189 18.05 2.67 -1.50
C ILE A 189 19.11 3.53 -2.20
N ALA A 190 19.61 4.55 -1.53
CA ALA A 190 20.67 5.41 -2.04
C ALA A 190 22.06 4.76 -1.92
N LEU A 191 22.22 3.90 -0.93
CA LEU A 191 23.45 3.18 -0.67
C LEU A 191 23.16 1.93 0.16
N SER A 192 23.83 0.83 -0.16
CA SER A 192 23.86 -0.40 0.64
C SER A 192 25.30 -0.71 1.06
N ARG A 193 25.50 -1.10 2.34
CA ARG A 193 26.81 -1.47 2.89
C ARG A 193 26.68 -2.63 3.86
N ASN A 194 27.57 -3.62 3.69
CA ASN A 194 27.62 -4.78 4.57
C ASN A 194 28.82 -4.68 5.52
N PHE A 195 28.59 -4.72 6.84
CA PHE A 195 29.59 -4.67 7.89
C PHE A 195 29.78 -6.01 8.59
N VAL A 196 28.99 -7.03 8.25
CA VAL A 196 29.02 -8.35 8.90
C VAL A 196 30.11 -9.23 8.28
N ASP A 197 30.11 -9.34 6.96
CA ASP A 197 31.00 -10.18 6.20
C ASP A 197 31.34 -9.54 4.85
N GLY A 198 32.20 -10.19 4.07
CA GLY A 198 32.61 -9.67 2.75
C GLY A 198 31.65 -9.91 1.61
N ARG A 199 30.44 -10.45 1.87
CA ARG A 199 29.42 -10.65 0.84
C ARG A 199 28.83 -9.33 0.37
N GLY A 200 28.28 -9.30 -0.83
CA GLY A 200 27.54 -8.15 -1.35
C GLY A 200 26.20 -7.95 -0.66
N ASP A 201 25.23 -7.40 -1.39
CA ASP A 201 23.88 -7.18 -0.87
C ASP A 201 23.21 -8.51 -0.53
N VAL A 202 22.67 -8.59 0.67
CA VAL A 202 21.94 -9.75 1.19
C VAL A 202 20.56 -9.26 1.64
N GLY A 203 19.49 -9.79 1.05
CA GLY A 203 18.12 -9.54 1.50
C GLY A 203 17.78 -10.46 2.68
N GLU A 204 17.44 -9.88 3.82
CA GLU A 204 17.00 -10.56 5.04
C GLU A 204 15.65 -10.01 5.49
N ALA A 205 14.82 -10.81 6.16
CA ALA A 205 13.43 -10.49 6.40
C ALA A 205 13.23 -9.20 7.20
N HIS A 206 13.94 -9.07 8.33
CA HIS A 206 13.73 -7.96 9.26
C HIS A 206 14.15 -6.61 8.65
N GLY A 207 15.36 -6.50 8.11
CA GLY A 207 15.85 -5.26 7.50
C GLY A 207 15.05 -4.86 6.26
N THR A 208 14.59 -5.84 5.46
CA THR A 208 13.72 -5.55 4.29
C THR A 208 12.38 -4.99 4.73
N ALA A 209 11.74 -5.58 5.75
CA ALA A 209 10.48 -5.11 6.31
C ALA A 209 10.61 -3.68 6.87
N VAL A 210 11.67 -3.41 7.64
CA VAL A 210 11.97 -2.08 8.19
C VAL A 210 12.14 -1.05 7.07
N ALA A 211 12.85 -1.40 5.99
CA ALA A 211 13.05 -0.50 4.85
C ALA A 211 11.74 -0.13 4.15
N GLY A 212 10.86 -1.11 3.90
CA GLY A 212 9.55 -0.87 3.29
C GLY A 212 8.64 -0.01 4.15
N ILE A 213 8.56 -0.28 5.45
CA ILE A 213 7.76 0.52 6.38
C ILE A 213 8.23 1.98 6.40
N ILE A 214 9.53 2.23 6.33
CA ILE A 214 10.06 3.60 6.30
C ILE A 214 9.77 4.27 4.97
N ALA A 215 10.07 3.62 3.82
CA ALA A 215 10.15 4.32 2.55
C ALA A 215 9.78 3.48 1.32
N ALA A 216 8.85 2.53 1.41
CA ALA A 216 8.28 1.92 0.21
C ALA A 216 7.69 2.99 -0.71
N LEU A 217 7.72 2.77 -2.01
CA LEU A 217 7.22 3.70 -3.03
C LEU A 217 5.71 3.89 -2.86
N GLU A 218 5.28 5.15 -2.80
CA GLU A 218 3.85 5.48 -2.80
C GLU A 218 3.31 5.62 -4.22
N GLY A 219 2.12 5.07 -4.47
CA GLY A 219 1.38 5.27 -5.73
C GLY A 219 1.95 4.49 -6.92
N ASN A 220 2.72 3.44 -6.68
CA ASN A 220 3.25 2.57 -7.74
C ASN A 220 2.29 1.43 -8.12
N GLY A 221 1.13 1.33 -7.44
CA GLY A 221 0.06 0.36 -7.70
C GLY A 221 0.34 -1.03 -7.14
N ILE A 222 1.38 -1.21 -6.32
CA ILE A 222 1.73 -2.48 -5.68
C ILE A 222 2.01 -2.28 -4.19
N GLY A 223 1.78 -3.31 -3.38
CA GLY A 223 2.19 -3.41 -1.99
C GLY A 223 1.73 -2.29 -1.07
N ILE A 224 2.69 -1.63 -0.43
CA ILE A 224 2.50 -0.66 0.66
C ILE A 224 3.07 0.71 0.29
N ALA A 225 2.66 1.76 1.01
CA ALA A 225 3.37 3.04 1.01
C ALA A 225 4.22 3.19 2.28
N GLY A 226 5.46 3.60 2.15
CA GLY A 226 6.30 3.96 3.29
C GLY A 226 5.77 5.20 4.01
N VAL A 227 6.08 5.34 5.30
CA VAL A 227 5.71 6.55 6.06
C VAL A 227 6.41 7.79 5.48
N ALA A 228 7.60 7.64 4.91
CA ALA A 228 8.35 8.70 4.24
C ALA A 228 8.78 8.24 2.83
N PRO A 229 7.83 8.17 1.86
CA PRO A 229 8.02 7.48 0.58
C PRO A 229 9.04 8.14 -0.36
N GLN A 230 9.54 9.32 -0.05
CA GLN A 230 10.61 9.99 -0.80
C GLN A 230 11.90 10.17 0.00
N ALA A 231 11.99 9.56 1.18
CA ALA A 231 13.26 9.50 1.92
C ALA A 231 14.28 8.63 1.17
N ARG A 232 15.55 8.92 1.37
CA ARG A 232 16.66 8.16 0.78
C ARG A 232 17.27 7.25 1.82
N LEU A 233 17.18 5.95 1.61
CA LEU A 233 17.63 4.95 2.56
C LEU A 233 19.13 4.64 2.40
N LEU A 234 19.84 4.56 3.51
CA LEU A 234 21.16 3.97 3.63
C LEU A 234 20.99 2.62 4.33
N ALA A 235 21.02 1.53 3.58
CA ALA A 235 20.87 0.16 4.08
C ALA A 235 22.23 -0.32 4.64
N LEU A 236 22.36 -0.35 5.95
CA LEU A 236 23.61 -0.65 6.66
C LEU A 236 23.49 -1.97 7.39
N ARG A 237 23.86 -3.06 6.72
CA ARG A 237 23.82 -4.41 7.29
C ARG A 237 24.84 -4.55 8.40
N ALA A 238 24.40 -4.50 9.64
CA ALA A 238 25.20 -4.67 10.84
C ALA A 238 24.80 -5.92 11.64
N CYS A 239 23.66 -6.49 11.32
CA CYS A 239 23.11 -7.70 11.92
C CYS A 239 23.01 -8.80 10.86
N TRP A 240 22.86 -10.04 11.30
CA TRP A 240 22.63 -11.21 10.45
C TRP A 240 21.46 -12.01 10.96
N GLN A 241 20.67 -12.51 10.04
CA GLN A 241 19.55 -13.37 10.37
C GLN A 241 20.05 -14.72 10.87
N GLN A 242 19.57 -15.15 12.05
CA GLN A 242 19.87 -16.45 12.65
C GLN A 242 18.83 -17.49 12.27
N ASP A 243 17.55 -17.09 12.30
CA ASP A 243 16.41 -17.88 11.88
C ASP A 243 15.31 -16.99 11.26
N ALA A 244 14.13 -17.52 11.00
CA ALA A 244 13.05 -16.77 10.34
C ALA A 244 12.57 -15.53 11.15
N ALA A 245 12.78 -15.51 12.47
CA ALA A 245 12.24 -14.48 13.36
C ALA A 245 13.31 -13.66 14.10
N ALA A 246 14.57 -14.14 14.14
CA ALA A 246 15.61 -13.53 14.94
C ALA A 246 16.82 -13.10 14.14
N SER A 247 17.35 -11.93 14.46
CA SER A 247 18.63 -11.42 13.97
C SER A 247 19.55 -11.11 15.14
N ALA A 248 20.86 -11.31 14.93
CA ALA A 248 21.89 -10.95 15.90
C ALA A 248 22.82 -9.89 15.33
N CYS A 249 23.39 -9.08 16.21
CA CYS A 249 24.37 -8.03 15.87
C CYS A 249 25.52 -8.09 16.88
N SER A 250 26.67 -7.58 16.51
CA SER A 250 27.78 -7.41 17.45
C SER A 250 28.04 -5.92 17.69
N SER A 251 28.63 -5.58 18.84
CA SER A 251 29.08 -4.21 19.12
C SER A 251 30.01 -3.69 18.03
N PHE A 252 30.84 -4.57 17.45
CA PHE A 252 31.78 -4.20 16.41
C PHE A 252 31.10 -3.83 15.08
N THR A 253 30.16 -4.66 14.61
CA THR A 253 29.42 -4.38 13.37
C THR A 253 28.52 -3.16 13.51
N LEU A 254 27.84 -3.01 14.67
CA LEU A 254 27.03 -1.84 14.99
C LEU A 254 27.86 -0.55 15.06
N ALA A 255 29.06 -0.60 15.69
CA ALA A 255 29.93 0.57 15.78
C ALA A 255 30.40 1.04 14.39
N ARG A 256 30.77 0.10 13.51
CA ARG A 256 31.14 0.41 12.12
C ARG A 256 29.98 1.03 11.33
N ALA A 257 28.77 0.50 11.48
CA ALA A 257 27.59 1.01 10.81
C ALA A 257 27.19 2.41 11.34
N LEU A 258 27.24 2.64 12.66
CA LEU A 258 27.01 3.96 13.27
C LEU A 258 28.02 5.00 12.79
N GLN A 259 29.32 4.66 12.81
CA GLN A 259 30.36 5.56 12.29
C GLN A 259 30.09 5.90 10.82
N PHE A 260 29.80 4.89 10.01
CA PHE A 260 29.50 5.11 8.60
C PHE A 260 28.24 5.98 8.38
N ALA A 261 27.16 5.78 9.16
CA ALA A 261 25.96 6.59 9.10
C ALA A 261 26.24 8.08 9.39
N ILE A 262 27.12 8.35 10.37
CA ILE A 262 27.61 9.69 10.72
C ILE A 262 28.38 10.30 9.53
N ASP A 263 29.34 9.58 8.97
CA ASP A 263 30.17 10.04 7.86
C ASP A 263 29.36 10.27 6.58
N ALA A 264 28.38 9.40 6.33
CA ALA A 264 27.41 9.54 5.22
C ALA A 264 26.37 10.65 5.46
N LYS A 265 26.48 11.39 6.57
CA LYS A 265 25.58 12.51 6.94
C LYS A 265 24.12 12.09 6.92
N ALA A 266 23.79 10.94 7.51
CA ALA A 266 22.41 10.58 7.78
C ALA A 266 21.74 11.65 8.66
N GLN A 267 20.48 11.91 8.46
CA GLN A 267 19.70 12.84 9.30
C GLN A 267 18.88 12.08 10.33
N VAL A 268 18.54 10.82 10.02
CA VAL A 268 17.85 9.88 10.90
C VAL A 268 18.60 8.56 10.90
N ILE A 269 18.75 7.95 12.06
CA ILE A 269 19.26 6.58 12.21
C ILE A 269 18.17 5.75 12.87
N ASN A 270 17.73 4.69 12.19
CA ASN A 270 16.84 3.68 12.71
C ASN A 270 17.64 2.52 13.27
N MET A 271 17.39 2.18 14.54
CA MET A 271 17.97 1.02 15.23
C MET A 271 16.83 0.16 15.81
N SER A 272 16.23 -0.66 14.96
CA SER A 272 15.15 -1.59 15.33
C SER A 272 15.70 -2.84 16.03
N LEU A 273 16.48 -2.63 17.08
CA LEU A 273 17.20 -3.67 17.81
C LEU A 273 17.29 -3.33 19.31
N THR A 274 17.63 -4.32 20.12
CA THR A 274 17.86 -4.19 21.55
C THR A 274 19.07 -5.00 22.00
N GLY A 275 19.70 -4.57 23.08
CA GLY A 275 20.81 -5.28 23.69
C GLY A 275 21.22 -4.71 25.05
N PRO A 276 22.30 -5.21 25.63
CA PRO A 276 22.86 -4.65 26.86
C PRO A 276 23.47 -3.26 26.63
N GLN A 277 23.71 -2.54 27.70
CA GLN A 277 24.44 -1.27 27.67
C GLN A 277 25.83 -1.46 27.06
N ASP A 278 26.18 -0.61 26.09
CA ASP A 278 27.47 -0.63 25.41
C ASP A 278 28.12 0.75 25.41
N ARG A 279 29.30 0.83 25.98
CA ARG A 279 30.00 2.10 26.15
C ARG A 279 30.50 2.70 24.83
N LEU A 280 30.94 1.85 23.89
CA LEU A 280 31.43 2.30 22.57
C LEU A 280 30.25 2.86 21.75
N LEU A 281 29.16 2.11 21.70
CA LEU A 281 27.96 2.51 20.95
C LEU A 281 27.32 3.76 21.56
N SER A 282 27.28 3.89 22.90
CA SER A 282 26.80 5.11 23.59
C SER A 282 27.57 6.35 23.16
N ARG A 283 28.91 6.26 23.09
CA ARG A 283 29.74 7.39 22.61
C ARG A 283 29.51 7.74 21.15
N LEU A 284 29.24 6.76 20.29
CA LEU A 284 28.89 7.01 18.89
C LEU A 284 27.50 7.63 18.75
N ILE A 285 26.56 7.20 19.57
CA ILE A 285 25.24 7.83 19.67
C ILE A 285 25.37 9.30 20.08
N ASP A 286 26.12 9.60 21.14
CA ASP A 286 26.39 10.99 21.56
C ASP A 286 27.01 11.82 20.43
N ALA A 287 27.98 11.25 19.72
CA ALA A 287 28.63 11.91 18.59
C ALA A 287 27.68 12.18 17.41
N ALA A 288 26.72 11.29 17.15
CA ALA A 288 25.67 11.47 16.14
C ALA A 288 24.68 12.56 16.56
N LEU A 289 24.21 12.53 17.81
CA LEU A 289 23.30 13.53 18.37
C LEU A 289 23.92 14.94 18.37
N ALA A 290 25.19 15.06 18.73
CA ALA A 290 25.94 16.31 18.69
C ALA A 290 26.06 16.89 17.27
N ARG A 291 25.99 16.04 16.23
CA ARG A 291 25.97 16.44 14.82
C ARG A 291 24.54 16.69 14.29
N GLY A 292 23.55 16.70 15.18
CA GLY A 292 22.17 16.94 14.82
C GLY A 292 21.44 15.73 14.22
N ILE A 293 21.99 14.51 14.27
CA ILE A 293 21.35 13.31 13.76
C ILE A 293 20.34 12.79 14.78
N SER A 294 19.10 12.51 14.38
CA SER A 294 18.09 11.90 15.24
C SER A 294 18.24 10.39 15.22
N ILE A 295 18.18 9.76 16.38
CA ILE A 295 18.26 8.30 16.53
C ILE A 295 16.94 7.80 17.11
N VAL A 296 16.39 6.77 16.48
CA VAL A 296 15.13 6.12 16.88
C VAL A 296 15.45 4.66 17.21
N GLY A 297 15.05 4.21 18.40
CA GLY A 297 15.39 2.87 18.93
C GLY A 297 14.19 2.15 19.51
N ALA A 298 14.16 0.81 19.32
CA ALA A 298 13.10 -0.05 19.80
C ALA A 298 13.24 -0.34 21.30
N ILE A 299 12.15 -0.23 22.05
CA ILE A 299 12.06 -0.67 23.44
C ILE A 299 11.87 -2.18 23.49
N ASP A 300 12.66 -2.85 24.33
CA ASP A 300 12.41 -4.20 24.77
C ASP A 300 11.61 -4.18 26.09
N ALA A 301 10.36 -4.60 26.04
CA ALA A 301 9.50 -4.65 27.22
C ALA A 301 9.98 -5.64 28.30
N LYS A 302 10.87 -6.58 27.94
CA LYS A 302 11.45 -7.56 28.88
C LYS A 302 12.67 -6.99 29.62
N ALA A 303 13.31 -5.96 29.08
CA ALA A 303 14.43 -5.28 29.72
C ALA A 303 13.92 -4.21 30.69
N GLY A 304 14.30 -4.26 31.96
CA GLY A 304 13.85 -3.30 32.99
C GLY A 304 14.21 -1.84 32.67
N ASP A 305 15.29 -1.63 31.89
CA ASP A 305 15.71 -0.32 31.39
C ASP A 305 15.25 -0.04 29.94
N GLY A 306 14.41 -0.90 29.35
CA GLY A 306 13.93 -0.81 27.97
C GLY A 306 14.94 -1.26 26.92
N GLY A 307 16.14 -1.71 27.34
CA GLY A 307 17.21 -2.17 26.45
C GLY A 307 17.94 -1.03 25.72
N PHE A 308 19.19 -1.24 25.42
CA PHE A 308 19.98 -0.30 24.60
C PHE A 308 19.71 -0.58 23.10
N PRO A 309 19.52 0.43 22.22
CA PRO A 309 19.80 1.85 22.44
C PRO A 309 18.63 2.69 22.99
N ALA A 310 17.43 2.15 23.13
CA ALA A 310 16.27 2.89 23.60
C ALA A 310 16.43 3.47 25.02
N SER A 311 17.26 2.83 25.86
CA SER A 311 17.60 3.32 27.19
C SER A 311 18.53 4.54 27.18
N HIS A 312 19.14 4.90 26.07
CA HIS A 312 20.01 6.07 25.96
C HIS A 312 19.17 7.37 25.97
N PRO A 313 19.53 8.38 26.82
CA PRO A 313 18.69 9.58 27.04
C PRO A 313 18.42 10.42 25.78
N GLY A 314 19.31 10.36 24.79
CA GLY A 314 19.18 11.11 23.53
C GLY A 314 18.38 10.42 22.45
N VAL A 315 18.07 9.13 22.61
CA VAL A 315 17.36 8.33 21.63
C VAL A 315 15.83 8.53 21.74
N VAL A 316 15.13 8.58 20.63
CA VAL A 316 13.67 8.47 20.56
C VAL A 316 13.31 7.01 20.81
N ALA A 317 12.92 6.69 22.03
CA ALA A 317 12.54 5.34 22.44
C ALA A 317 11.12 5.03 21.98
N VAL A 318 10.91 3.90 21.28
CA VAL A 318 9.62 3.52 20.68
C VAL A 318 9.14 2.18 21.18
N GLU A 319 7.86 2.12 21.56
CA GLU A 319 7.15 0.88 21.92
C GLU A 319 5.85 0.71 21.12
N GLY A 320 5.30 -0.50 21.14
CA GLY A 320 3.98 -0.77 20.55
C GLY A 320 2.85 -0.11 21.34
N LEU A 321 1.71 0.13 20.69
CA LEU A 321 0.53 0.77 21.32
C LEU A 321 0.04 0.06 22.58
N HIS A 322 0.13 -1.27 22.60
CA HIS A 322 -0.36 -2.11 23.70
C HIS A 322 0.71 -2.46 24.73
N ALA A 323 1.96 -2.02 24.50
CA ALA A 323 3.02 -2.20 25.48
C ALA A 323 2.95 -1.12 26.56
N HIS A 324 3.23 -1.52 27.80
CA HIS A 324 3.27 -0.58 28.95
C HIS A 324 4.59 -0.76 29.69
N THR A 325 5.60 -0.01 29.26
CA THR A 325 6.85 0.07 30.01
C THR A 325 6.70 1.19 31.06
N ALA A 326 6.51 0.80 32.32
CA ALA A 326 6.26 1.73 33.41
C ALA A 326 7.43 2.73 33.58
N GLY A 327 7.09 4.01 33.80
CA GLY A 327 8.04 5.03 34.24
C GLY A 327 8.94 5.63 33.16
N ARG A 328 8.69 5.39 31.86
CA ARG A 328 9.49 5.97 30.76
C ARG A 328 8.67 6.79 29.78
N THR A 329 9.29 7.85 29.29
CA THR A 329 8.75 8.61 28.16
C THR A 329 9.05 7.86 26.87
N ALA A 330 8.08 7.07 26.40
CA ALA A 330 8.16 6.35 25.14
C ALA A 330 7.20 6.93 24.11
N VAL A 331 7.61 6.87 22.86
CA VAL A 331 6.75 7.17 21.72
C VAL A 331 6.01 5.89 21.34
N ARG A 332 4.69 5.95 21.23
CA ARG A 332 3.85 4.78 20.91
C ARG A 332 3.38 4.79 19.46
N ALA A 333 3.59 3.68 18.78
CA ALA A 333 3.15 3.50 17.41
C ALA A 333 2.56 2.10 17.19
N PRO A 334 1.74 1.88 16.14
CA PRO A 334 1.24 0.56 15.81
C PRO A 334 2.39 -0.45 15.70
N ALA A 335 2.21 -1.64 16.29
CA ALA A 335 3.25 -2.66 16.34
C ALA A 335 2.77 -4.03 15.86
N ASP A 336 1.48 -4.21 15.65
CA ASP A 336 0.89 -5.52 15.38
C ASP A 336 0.25 -5.56 13.99
N GLY A 337 0.47 -6.66 13.26
CA GLY A 337 -0.13 -6.88 11.96
C GLY A 337 0.25 -5.82 10.91
N ILE A 338 1.48 -5.35 10.90
CA ILE A 338 1.95 -4.30 10.00
C ILE A 338 2.29 -4.91 8.64
N PRO A 339 1.62 -4.52 7.53
CA PRO A 339 2.03 -4.90 6.19
C PRO A 339 3.44 -4.38 5.89
N ALA A 340 4.31 -5.25 5.41
CA ALA A 340 5.71 -4.95 5.16
C ALA A 340 6.25 -5.71 3.95
N THR A 341 7.34 -5.23 3.36
CA THR A 341 8.08 -5.88 2.27
C THR A 341 8.88 -7.09 2.76
N LEU A 342 8.95 -8.15 1.96
CA LEU A 342 9.70 -9.38 2.25
C LEU A 342 10.84 -9.60 1.25
N PRO A 343 11.88 -10.38 1.60
CA PRO A 343 13.07 -10.55 0.73
C PRO A 343 12.80 -11.18 -0.63
N ASP A 344 11.74 -11.97 -0.74
CA ASP A 344 11.31 -12.65 -1.97
C ASP A 344 10.62 -11.74 -3.01
N GLY A 345 10.49 -10.46 -2.68
CA GLY A 345 9.79 -9.48 -3.51
C GLY A 345 8.28 -9.39 -3.25
N GLY A 346 7.78 -10.14 -2.26
CA GLY A 346 6.39 -10.12 -1.80
C GLY A 346 6.17 -9.23 -0.57
N TRP A 347 4.99 -9.37 0.03
CA TRP A 347 4.58 -8.64 1.23
C TRP A 347 4.01 -9.62 2.26
N GLY A 348 4.15 -9.27 3.54
CA GLY A 348 3.61 -10.05 4.65
C GLY A 348 3.28 -9.18 5.84
N LEU A 349 2.69 -9.79 6.86
CA LEU A 349 2.38 -9.12 8.12
C LEU A 349 3.51 -9.36 9.12
N VAL A 350 3.96 -8.29 9.77
CA VAL A 350 5.00 -8.34 10.80
C VAL A 350 4.49 -7.69 12.09
N SER A 351 5.07 -8.08 13.24
CA SER A 351 4.70 -7.52 14.55
C SER A 351 5.93 -7.34 15.43
N GLY A 352 5.93 -6.27 16.24
CA GLY A 352 6.99 -5.98 17.20
C GLY A 352 7.35 -4.50 17.27
N SER A 353 8.00 -4.09 18.37
CA SER A 353 8.49 -2.72 18.59
C SER A 353 9.47 -2.24 17.51
N SER A 354 10.17 -3.16 16.85
CA SER A 354 11.05 -2.87 15.69
C SER A 354 10.30 -2.18 14.56
N PHE A 355 9.08 -2.63 14.26
CA PHE A 355 8.26 -2.09 13.16
C PHE A 355 7.54 -0.80 13.57
N ALA A 356 7.17 -0.66 14.85
CA ALA A 356 6.78 0.63 15.41
C ALA A 356 7.91 1.67 15.30
N THR A 357 9.15 1.26 15.57
CA THR A 357 10.36 2.09 15.44
C THR A 357 10.59 2.54 13.99
N ALA A 358 10.39 1.65 13.03
CA ALA A 358 10.47 1.98 11.61
C ALA A 358 9.44 3.04 11.21
N GLN A 359 8.18 2.91 11.64
CA GLN A 359 7.15 3.93 11.38
C GLN A 359 7.52 5.29 11.98
N VAL A 360 8.00 5.31 13.23
CA VAL A 360 8.45 6.56 13.89
C VAL A 360 9.68 7.15 13.18
N SER A 361 10.61 6.33 12.67
CA SER A 361 11.74 6.80 11.87
C SER A 361 11.29 7.49 10.58
N GLY A 362 10.26 6.96 9.92
CA GLY A 362 9.60 7.62 8.79
C GLY A 362 8.97 8.95 9.20
N LEU A 363 8.22 8.99 10.29
CA LEU A 363 7.63 10.23 10.81
C LEU A 363 8.72 11.28 11.14
N VAL A 364 9.83 10.87 11.75
CA VAL A 364 10.99 11.74 11.98
C VAL A 364 11.56 12.29 10.68
N ALA A 365 11.57 11.50 9.61
CA ALA A 365 12.00 11.97 8.30
C ALA A 365 11.04 13.01 7.71
N LEU A 366 9.72 12.84 7.86
CA LEU A 366 8.74 13.87 7.47
C LEU A 366 8.97 15.18 8.22
N LEU A 367 9.15 15.12 9.54
CA LEU A 367 9.40 16.30 10.38
C LEU A 367 10.72 17.01 10.01
N ARG A 368 11.75 16.24 9.66
CA ARG A 368 13.04 16.76 9.19
C ARG A 368 12.95 17.47 7.84
N GLN A 369 12.14 16.95 6.92
CA GLN A 369 11.87 17.66 5.66
C GLN A 369 11.16 18.98 5.93
N HIS A 370 10.19 18.98 6.84
CA HIS A 370 9.37 20.14 7.14
C HIS A 370 10.15 21.22 7.92
N GLU A 371 11.01 20.81 8.85
CA GLU A 371 11.90 21.70 9.63
C GLU A 371 13.34 21.14 9.60
N PRO A 372 14.15 21.46 8.56
CA PRO A 372 15.48 20.92 8.40
C PRO A 372 16.45 21.23 9.55
N GLY A 373 16.21 22.34 10.28
CA GLY A 373 17.01 22.78 11.42
C GLY A 373 16.58 22.22 12.77
N ILE A 374 15.55 21.35 12.84
CA ILE A 374 15.07 20.80 14.11
C ILE A 374 16.16 20.00 14.82
N THR A 375 16.46 20.33 16.07
CA THR A 375 17.44 19.59 16.86
C THR A 375 16.87 18.26 17.34
N PRO A 376 17.73 17.20 17.54
CA PRO A 376 17.27 15.92 18.07
C PRO A 376 16.51 16.04 19.40
N ALA A 377 16.94 16.94 20.29
CA ALA A 377 16.28 17.17 21.57
C ALA A 377 14.88 17.77 21.40
N ARG A 378 14.73 18.78 20.53
CA ARG A 378 13.43 19.41 20.25
C ARG A 378 12.49 18.43 19.55
N LEU A 379 12.99 17.65 18.57
CA LEU A 379 12.22 16.64 17.89
C LEU A 379 11.72 15.58 18.88
N ARG A 380 12.59 15.04 19.73
CA ARG A 380 12.21 14.09 20.77
C ARG A 380 11.14 14.67 21.70
N ALA A 381 11.31 15.90 22.17
CA ALA A 381 10.33 16.57 23.01
C ALA A 381 8.97 16.72 22.31
N SER A 382 8.95 17.03 21.01
CA SER A 382 7.72 17.14 20.22
C SER A 382 6.97 15.83 20.08
N LEU A 383 7.70 14.70 20.02
CA LEU A 383 7.11 13.36 19.93
C LEU A 383 6.65 12.84 21.30
N ALA A 384 7.30 13.26 22.39
CA ALA A 384 7.03 12.76 23.75
C ALA A 384 5.77 13.36 24.39
N VAL A 385 5.27 14.49 23.89
CA VAL A 385 4.07 15.14 24.46
C VAL A 385 2.83 14.44 23.95
N ALA A 386 2.41 13.36 24.67
CA ALA A 386 1.01 12.98 24.69
C ALA A 386 0.26 14.03 25.54
N PRO A 387 -0.88 14.59 25.12
CA PRO A 387 -1.64 15.48 25.96
C PRO A 387 -2.12 14.71 27.21
N GLU A 388 -1.79 15.22 28.38
CA GLU A 388 -2.54 14.93 29.59
C GLU A 388 -3.99 15.34 29.34
N LEU A 389 -4.86 14.39 29.15
CA LEU A 389 -6.31 14.59 29.21
C LEU A 389 -6.94 13.45 29.97
N THR A 390 -7.19 13.77 31.28
CA THR A 390 -8.30 13.33 32.12
C THR A 390 -8.97 11.98 31.82
N LEU A 391 -8.81 11.08 32.78
CA LEU A 391 -9.79 10.15 33.35
C LEU A 391 -11.14 10.08 32.60
N ALA A 392 -11.24 9.34 31.51
CA ALA A 392 -12.51 8.76 31.06
C ALA A 392 -12.45 7.87 29.81
N GLN A 393 -11.32 7.48 29.23
CA GLN A 393 -11.35 6.40 28.22
C GLN A 393 -10.00 5.67 28.11
N GLU A 394 -10.01 4.41 28.49
CA GLU A 394 -8.92 3.43 28.49
C GLU A 394 -8.53 2.97 27.06
N ARG A 395 -8.09 3.89 26.20
CA ARG A 395 -7.44 3.51 24.94
C ARG A 395 -6.07 4.16 24.86
N PRO A 396 -4.98 3.36 24.72
CA PRO A 396 -3.64 3.90 24.50
C PRO A 396 -3.67 4.76 23.22
N ARG A 397 -3.28 6.02 23.33
CA ARG A 397 -3.30 6.95 22.20
C ARG A 397 -2.01 6.84 21.40
N ALA A 398 -2.12 6.55 20.12
CA ALA A 398 -1.05 6.69 19.13
C ALA A 398 -0.58 8.15 19.05
N ILE A 399 0.63 8.36 18.52
CA ILE A 399 1.13 9.68 18.17
C ILE A 399 0.10 10.39 17.30
N ASP A 400 -0.31 11.59 17.69
CA ASP A 400 -1.00 12.49 16.78
C ASP A 400 0.04 13.18 15.87
N ALA A 401 0.33 12.55 14.74
CA ALA A 401 1.33 13.04 13.79
C ALA A 401 0.97 14.43 13.24
N CYS A 402 -0.32 14.74 13.07
CA CYS A 402 -0.77 16.07 12.69
C CYS A 402 -0.53 17.11 13.77
N ALA A 403 -0.78 16.77 15.04
CA ALA A 403 -0.49 17.68 16.15
C ALA A 403 1.01 17.90 16.35
N VAL A 404 1.83 16.86 16.11
CA VAL A 404 3.30 16.98 16.13
C VAL A 404 3.76 17.92 15.01
N SER A 405 3.29 17.72 13.78
CA SER A 405 3.60 18.57 12.64
C SER A 405 3.20 20.04 12.89
N ARG A 406 2.03 20.29 13.49
CA ARG A 406 1.60 21.65 13.89
C ARG A 406 2.52 22.29 14.91
N ARG A 407 2.96 21.53 15.92
CA ARG A 407 3.85 22.05 16.97
C ARG A 407 5.24 22.38 16.44
N THR A 408 5.71 21.67 15.44
CA THR A 408 7.02 21.93 14.83
C THR A 408 6.99 23.07 13.82
N ALA A 409 5.88 23.29 13.13
CA ALA A 409 5.80 24.21 11.98
C ALA A 409 4.99 25.48 12.20
N GLY A 410 4.27 25.59 13.31
CA GLY A 410 3.40 26.75 13.58
C GLY A 410 2.15 26.86 12.69
N GLN A 411 2.04 26.08 11.62
CA GLN A 411 0.86 26.03 10.75
C GLN A 411 0.70 24.61 10.19
N CYS A 412 -0.52 24.07 10.17
CA CYS A 412 -0.84 22.79 9.55
C CYS A 412 -1.91 22.97 8.47
N ALA A 413 -1.62 22.49 7.26
CA ALA A 413 -2.60 22.36 6.18
C ALA A 413 -3.54 21.16 6.38
N CYS A 414 -3.29 20.31 7.38
CA CYS A 414 -4.15 19.18 7.70
C CYS A 414 -5.44 19.66 8.36
N ALA A 415 -6.57 19.54 7.68
CA ALA A 415 -7.87 19.64 8.31
C ALA A 415 -8.05 18.41 9.22
N CYS A 416 -7.72 18.54 10.51
CA CYS A 416 -8.07 17.52 11.49
C CYS A 416 -9.60 17.49 11.57
N ALA A 417 -10.24 16.49 10.99
CA ALA A 417 -11.64 16.19 11.25
C ALA A 417 -11.75 15.93 12.75
N GLY A 418 -12.55 16.75 13.46
CA GLY A 418 -12.94 16.48 14.83
C GLY A 418 -13.59 15.08 14.91
N PRO A 419 -13.65 14.47 16.09
CA PRO A 419 -14.33 13.19 16.24
C PRO A 419 -15.75 13.32 15.68
N PRO A 420 -16.27 12.30 14.96
CA PRO A 420 -17.65 12.33 14.49
C PRO A 420 -18.56 12.57 15.68
N ALA A 421 -19.42 13.57 15.58
CA ALA A 421 -20.45 13.83 16.57
C ALA A 421 -21.25 12.54 16.76
N ALA A 422 -21.29 12.04 17.99
CA ALA A 422 -22.13 10.90 18.37
C ALA A 422 -23.59 11.28 18.09
N ARG A 423 -24.24 10.52 17.19
CA ARG A 423 -25.70 10.47 17.05
C ARG A 423 -26.21 9.27 17.84
#